data_a276d2ba54c79dcd79fe0d2705a44651
#
_entry.id   a276d2ba54c79dcd79fe0d2705a44651
#
_cell.length_a   1.000
_cell.length_b   1.000
_cell.length_c   1.000
_cell.angle_alpha   90.00
_cell.angle_beta   90.00
_cell.angle_gamma   90.00
#
_symmetry.space_group_name_H-M   'P 1'
#
loop_
_entity.id
_entity.type
_entity.pdbx_description
1 polymer ?
#
loop_
_entity_poly.entity_id
_entity_poly.type
_entity_poly.pdbx_seq_one_letter_code
_entity_poly.pdbx_strand_id
1 'polypeptide(L)'
;MAAITPELSDDDGTISPSHGSSAFDNKSDEKMDALVTQVQSQLPGSNGSWSVYICDLSGGSEATINDSPMQAASLIKLFIMGAVYENYDSLSQQYGSATLDSYLTPMITVSDNDAANSLVSCLGSGDSTAGMQKVNSFCQSHGYTNTSMGRLLLASNEFGDNYTSAYDCGKFLKEIYQICSGTTQTPSLLHAEEMYSLLKQQQRTNKIPAALPEGVSVANKTGELSDVENDAGILYNAQGGNDLVIVCLSQNLSSPGEAQNTIAQLSRSIYLYYND
;
A
#
# COMPACT_ATOMS: atom_id res chain seq x y z
N MET A 1 10.70 -34.50 69.04
CA MET A 1 10.31 -34.57 67.63
C MET A 1 10.82 -33.31 66.96
N ALA A 2 11.89 -33.44 66.18
CA ALA A 2 12.55 -32.32 65.51
C ALA A 2 11.92 -32.10 64.14
N ALA A 3 11.57 -30.85 63.86
CA ALA A 3 11.09 -30.41 62.56
C ALA A 3 12.34 -30.11 61.66
N ILE A 4 12.35 -30.73 60.49
CA ILE A 4 13.37 -30.50 59.49
C ILE A 4 12.80 -29.47 58.47
N THR A 5 13.45 -28.33 58.38
CA THR A 5 13.26 -27.34 57.28
C THR A 5 14.17 -27.69 56.12
N PRO A 6 13.69 -27.67 54.86
CA PRO A 6 14.59 -27.73 53.70
C PRO A 6 15.05 -26.32 53.30
N GLU A 7 16.33 -26.19 53.03
CA GLU A 7 16.98 -25.02 52.45
C GLU A 7 16.54 -24.83 51.00
N LEU A 8 16.24 -23.57 50.65
CA LEU A 8 16.05 -23.10 49.28
C LEU A 8 17.42 -22.73 48.68
N SER A 9 17.82 -23.41 47.65
CA SER A 9 18.96 -22.99 46.79
C SER A 9 18.44 -22.02 45.74
N ASP A 10 18.92 -20.78 45.81
CA ASP A 10 18.78 -19.77 44.74
C ASP A 10 19.68 -20.18 43.58
N ASP A 11 19.08 -20.58 42.45
CA ASP A 11 19.75 -20.69 41.17
C ASP A 11 19.29 -19.54 40.29
N ASP A 12 20.09 -18.45 40.27
CA ASP A 12 19.89 -17.25 39.48
C ASP A 12 20.37 -17.53 38.04
N GLY A 13 19.47 -18.18 37.28
CA GLY A 13 19.64 -18.44 35.86
C GLY A 13 19.20 -17.25 34.99
N THR A 14 19.98 -16.17 34.97
CA THR A 14 19.80 -15.09 33.96
C THR A 14 20.08 -15.62 32.57
N ILE A 15 19.01 -16.00 31.87
CA ILE A 15 19.04 -16.27 30.42
C ILE A 15 18.97 -14.92 29.71
N SER A 16 20.10 -14.40 29.26
CA SER A 16 20.17 -13.31 28.30
C SER A 16 19.68 -13.83 26.95
N PRO A 17 18.69 -13.17 26.29
CA PRO A 17 18.37 -13.50 24.94
C PRO A 17 19.51 -13.04 24.03
N SER A 18 20.26 -13.99 23.47
CA SER A 18 21.20 -13.72 22.40
C SER A 18 20.42 -13.30 21.15
N HIS A 19 20.35 -12.02 20.88
CA HIS A 19 19.97 -11.51 19.57
C HIS A 19 21.14 -11.85 18.62
N GLY A 20 21.02 -12.98 17.96
CA GLY A 20 21.84 -13.31 16.80
C GLY A 20 21.36 -12.51 15.60
N SER A 21 21.71 -11.22 15.54
CA SER A 21 21.60 -10.46 14.32
C SER A 21 22.56 -11.05 13.30
N SER A 22 22.04 -11.63 12.21
CA SER A 22 22.91 -12.12 11.15
C SER A 22 23.56 -10.91 10.44
N ALA A 23 24.80 -11.06 9.98
CA ALA A 23 25.51 -9.97 9.28
C ALA A 23 24.80 -9.55 7.96
N PHE A 24 23.82 -10.34 7.50
CA PHE A 24 22.99 -10.05 6.34
C PHE A 24 21.87 -9.05 6.67
N ASP A 25 21.22 -9.14 7.84
CA ASP A 25 20.15 -8.24 8.26
C ASP A 25 20.69 -6.82 8.47
N ASN A 26 21.85 -6.65 9.11
CA ASN A 26 22.47 -5.36 9.33
C ASN A 26 22.81 -4.62 8.02
N LYS A 27 23.28 -5.32 6.98
CA LYS A 27 23.60 -4.70 5.68
C LYS A 27 22.35 -4.25 4.92
N SER A 28 21.25 -4.97 5.04
CA SER A 28 19.97 -4.64 4.43
C SER A 28 19.40 -3.35 5.04
N ASP A 29 19.45 -3.23 6.37
CA ASP A 29 18.98 -2.06 7.09
C ASP A 29 19.83 -0.82 6.80
N GLU A 30 21.16 -0.93 6.80
CA GLU A 30 22.07 0.18 6.46
C GLU A 30 21.85 0.68 5.02
N LYS A 31 21.58 -0.22 4.08
CA LYS A 31 21.26 0.13 2.68
C LYS A 31 19.95 0.91 2.59
N MET A 32 18.93 0.48 3.32
CA MET A 32 17.64 1.17 3.36
C MET A 32 17.76 2.53 4.04
N ASP A 33 18.48 2.67 5.13
CA ASP A 33 18.71 3.93 5.85
C ASP A 33 19.43 4.98 4.97
N ALA A 34 20.40 4.54 4.19
CA ALA A 34 21.08 5.42 3.22
C ALA A 34 20.13 5.88 2.12
N LEU A 35 19.27 4.98 1.60
CA LEU A 35 18.26 5.34 0.62
C LEU A 35 17.23 6.32 1.19
N VAL A 36 16.76 6.10 2.42
CA VAL A 36 15.83 7.02 3.11
C VAL A 36 16.42 8.43 3.18
N THR A 37 17.69 8.55 3.57
CA THR A 37 18.39 9.84 3.61
C THR A 37 18.45 10.50 2.23
N GLN A 38 18.74 9.73 1.18
CA GLN A 38 18.76 10.22 -0.19
C GLN A 38 17.38 10.71 -0.63
N VAL A 39 16.33 9.90 -0.43
CA VAL A 39 14.95 10.24 -0.81
C VAL A 39 14.47 11.48 -0.06
N GLN A 40 14.71 11.58 1.26
CA GLN A 40 14.37 12.76 2.05
C GLN A 40 14.98 14.04 1.48
N SER A 41 16.23 13.99 1.01
CA SER A 41 16.90 15.14 0.40
C SER A 41 16.32 15.57 -0.95
N GLN A 42 15.59 14.69 -1.62
CA GLN A 42 14.95 14.93 -2.92
C GLN A 42 13.48 15.39 -2.80
N LEU A 43 12.87 15.26 -1.61
CA LEU A 43 11.50 15.70 -1.38
C LEU A 43 11.42 17.24 -1.41
N PRO A 44 10.44 17.82 -2.16
CA PRO A 44 10.31 19.27 -2.26
C PRO A 44 9.81 19.86 -0.94
N GLY A 45 10.63 20.69 -0.30
CA GLY A 45 10.27 21.35 0.96
C GLY A 45 9.23 22.48 0.83
N SER A 46 8.94 22.94 -0.39
CA SER A 46 8.06 24.09 -0.65
C SER A 46 6.81 23.74 -1.49
N ASN A 47 6.67 22.51 -1.96
CA ASN A 47 5.51 22.07 -2.74
C ASN A 47 4.74 20.98 -2.00
N GLY A 48 3.94 21.38 -1.01
CA GLY A 48 3.06 20.51 -0.26
C GLY A 48 3.74 19.63 0.80
N SER A 49 2.98 18.67 1.32
CA SER A 49 3.42 17.66 2.28
C SER A 49 3.56 16.32 1.56
N TRP A 50 4.60 15.57 1.91
CA TRP A 50 4.98 14.33 1.25
C TRP A 50 5.14 13.17 2.23
N SER A 51 4.66 12.00 1.85
CA SER A 51 4.93 10.73 2.52
C SER A 51 5.34 9.68 1.49
N VAL A 52 6.36 8.87 1.82
CA VAL A 52 6.89 7.85 0.91
C VAL A 52 7.06 6.54 1.66
N TYR A 53 6.63 5.43 1.05
CA TYR A 53 6.96 4.08 1.49
C TYR A 53 7.80 3.38 0.43
N ILE A 54 8.80 2.64 0.87
CA ILE A 54 9.71 1.86 0.03
C ILE A 54 9.84 0.47 0.64
N CYS A 55 9.74 -0.57 -0.18
CA CYS A 55 10.05 -1.93 0.22
C CYS A 55 10.87 -2.64 -0.87
N ASP A 56 12.00 -3.22 -0.48
CA ASP A 56 12.73 -4.21 -1.27
C ASP A 56 12.05 -5.57 -1.08
N LEU A 57 11.33 -6.02 -2.10
CA LEU A 57 10.59 -7.29 -2.05
C LEU A 57 11.49 -8.53 -2.07
N SER A 58 12.74 -8.37 -2.53
CA SER A 58 13.74 -9.45 -2.57
C SER A 58 14.51 -9.57 -1.25
N GLY A 59 14.93 -8.43 -0.68
CA GLY A 59 15.67 -8.37 0.59
C GLY A 59 14.79 -8.29 1.83
N GLY A 60 13.52 -7.90 1.68
CA GLY A 60 12.54 -7.79 2.76
C GLY A 60 12.64 -6.51 3.60
N SER A 61 13.62 -5.63 3.33
CA SER A 61 13.74 -4.35 4.03
C SER A 61 12.70 -3.35 3.57
N GLU A 62 12.17 -2.56 4.49
CA GLU A 62 11.18 -1.52 4.21
C GLU A 62 11.37 -0.28 5.07
N ALA A 63 10.95 0.87 4.56
CA ALA A 63 10.96 2.12 5.30
C ALA A 63 9.80 3.01 4.89
N THR A 64 9.39 3.88 5.81
CA THR A 64 8.39 4.91 5.58
C THR A 64 8.92 6.28 5.99
N ILE A 65 8.72 7.27 5.14
CA ILE A 65 9.14 8.66 5.35
C ILE A 65 7.88 9.49 5.59
N ASN A 66 7.83 10.21 6.72
CA ASN A 66 6.72 11.11 7.10
C ASN A 66 5.35 10.42 7.09
N ASP A 67 5.24 9.17 7.59
CA ASP A 67 3.97 8.44 7.58
C ASP A 67 2.91 9.14 8.44
N SER A 68 1.79 9.41 7.83
CA SER A 68 0.61 10.00 8.46
C SER A 68 -0.61 9.80 7.57
N PRO A 69 -1.83 9.88 8.12
CA PRO A 69 -3.03 9.93 7.30
C PRO A 69 -3.01 11.13 6.35
N MET A 70 -3.15 10.88 5.05
CA MET A 70 -3.23 11.89 3.99
C MET A 70 -4.46 11.65 3.12
N GLN A 71 -4.87 12.66 2.35
CA GLN A 71 -5.97 12.51 1.41
C GLN A 71 -5.68 11.39 0.41
N ALA A 72 -6.51 10.35 0.45
CA ALA A 72 -6.32 9.17 -0.39
C ALA A 72 -6.58 9.46 -1.87
N ALA A 73 -7.46 10.41 -2.18
CA ALA A 73 -7.99 10.54 -3.52
C ALA A 73 -8.45 9.15 -4.05
N SER A 74 -8.08 8.79 -5.27
CA SER A 74 -8.44 7.48 -5.84
C SER A 74 -7.64 6.29 -5.29
N LEU A 75 -6.67 6.48 -4.40
CA LEU A 75 -6.03 5.33 -3.73
C LEU A 75 -6.97 4.56 -2.81
N ILE A 76 -8.06 5.18 -2.34
CA ILE A 76 -9.11 4.47 -1.59
C ILE A 76 -9.68 3.28 -2.37
N LYS A 77 -9.59 3.30 -3.71
CA LYS A 77 -10.04 2.22 -4.59
C LYS A 77 -9.24 0.92 -4.43
N LEU A 78 -8.02 0.98 -3.91
CA LEU A 78 -7.27 -0.22 -3.48
C LEU A 78 -8.04 -0.97 -2.40
N PHE A 79 -8.54 -0.26 -1.41
CA PHE A 79 -9.24 -0.84 -0.27
C PHE A 79 -10.69 -1.19 -0.58
N ILE A 80 -11.34 -0.44 -1.49
CA ILE A 80 -12.64 -0.86 -2.07
C ILE A 80 -12.46 -2.19 -2.80
N MET A 81 -11.43 -2.34 -3.63
CA MET A 81 -11.11 -3.59 -4.34
C MET A 81 -10.89 -4.74 -3.36
N GLY A 82 -10.08 -4.52 -2.31
CA GLY A 82 -9.84 -5.53 -1.27
C GLY A 82 -11.13 -5.97 -0.57
N ALA A 83 -11.98 -5.02 -0.14
CA ALA A 83 -13.26 -5.32 0.50
C ALA A 83 -14.23 -6.05 -0.43
N VAL A 84 -14.24 -5.73 -1.73
CA VAL A 84 -15.07 -6.44 -2.72
C VAL A 84 -14.60 -7.88 -2.88
N TYR A 85 -13.29 -8.11 -3.02
CA TYR A 85 -12.75 -9.45 -3.17
C TYR A 85 -12.87 -10.30 -1.89
N GLU A 86 -12.80 -9.70 -0.70
CA GLU A 86 -13.09 -10.40 0.56
C GLU A 86 -14.54 -10.92 0.62
N ASN A 87 -15.46 -10.24 -0.04
CA ASN A 87 -16.89 -10.61 -0.08
C ASN A 87 -17.32 -11.13 -1.46
N TYR A 88 -16.37 -11.48 -2.35
CA TYR A 88 -16.64 -11.72 -3.77
C TYR A 88 -17.66 -12.83 -4.03
N ASP A 89 -17.59 -13.94 -3.30
CA ASP A 89 -18.50 -15.07 -3.48
C ASP A 89 -19.96 -14.67 -3.20
N SER A 90 -20.21 -13.97 -2.10
CA SER A 90 -21.55 -13.53 -1.72
C SER A 90 -22.08 -12.44 -2.65
N LEU A 91 -21.22 -11.50 -3.05
CA LEU A 91 -21.57 -10.46 -4.01
C LEU A 91 -21.85 -11.04 -5.40
N SER A 92 -21.07 -12.03 -5.84
CA SER A 92 -21.30 -12.73 -7.11
C SER A 92 -22.59 -13.49 -7.16
N GLN A 93 -23.03 -14.08 -6.05
CA GLN A 93 -24.34 -14.71 -5.94
C GLN A 93 -25.49 -13.69 -6.04
N GLN A 94 -25.29 -12.48 -5.51
CA GLN A 94 -26.33 -11.46 -5.48
C GLN A 94 -26.40 -10.63 -6.77
N TYR A 95 -25.25 -10.27 -7.37
CA TYR A 95 -25.17 -9.33 -8.48
C TYR A 95 -24.63 -9.94 -9.77
N GLY A 96 -24.05 -11.14 -9.70
CA GLY A 96 -23.33 -11.79 -10.80
C GLY A 96 -21.87 -11.35 -10.89
N SER A 97 -20.94 -12.30 -11.10
CA SER A 97 -19.51 -12.03 -11.24
C SER A 97 -19.21 -11.06 -12.39
N ALA A 98 -19.86 -11.24 -13.55
CA ALA A 98 -19.69 -10.36 -14.70
C ALA A 98 -20.06 -8.90 -14.40
N THR A 99 -21.04 -8.64 -13.53
CA THR A 99 -21.40 -7.28 -13.08
C THR A 99 -20.30 -6.69 -12.21
N LEU A 100 -19.79 -7.45 -11.24
CA LEU A 100 -18.69 -6.99 -10.37
C LEU A 100 -17.43 -6.69 -11.18
N ASP A 101 -17.06 -7.57 -12.09
CA ASP A 101 -15.87 -7.41 -12.93
C ASP A 101 -15.99 -6.21 -13.88
N SER A 102 -17.22 -5.92 -14.35
CA SER A 102 -17.50 -4.73 -15.17
C SER A 102 -17.29 -3.40 -14.42
N TYR A 103 -17.33 -3.41 -13.09
CA TYR A 103 -17.00 -2.26 -12.24
C TYR A 103 -15.55 -2.31 -11.73
N LEU A 104 -15.04 -3.47 -11.29
CA LEU A 104 -13.67 -3.63 -10.80
C LEU A 104 -12.64 -3.19 -11.83
N THR A 105 -12.81 -3.61 -13.08
CA THR A 105 -11.87 -3.30 -14.15
C THR A 105 -11.71 -1.80 -14.38
N PRO A 106 -12.74 -1.00 -14.72
CA PRO A 106 -12.56 0.43 -14.94
C PRO A 106 -12.22 1.20 -13.65
N MET A 107 -12.69 0.76 -12.48
CA MET A 107 -12.30 1.37 -11.20
C MET A 107 -10.79 1.39 -11.02
N ILE A 108 -10.10 0.31 -11.36
CA ILE A 108 -8.64 0.20 -11.17
C ILE A 108 -7.88 0.72 -12.37
N THR A 109 -8.25 0.30 -13.60
CA THR A 109 -7.44 0.54 -14.80
C THR A 109 -7.48 1.98 -15.30
N VAL A 110 -8.62 2.67 -15.18
CA VAL A 110 -8.82 4.07 -15.59
C VAL A 110 -9.29 4.98 -14.46
N SER A 111 -9.39 4.42 -13.25
CA SER A 111 -9.81 5.15 -12.05
C SER A 111 -11.26 5.67 -12.13
N ASP A 112 -12.18 4.91 -12.70
CA ASP A 112 -13.59 5.27 -12.82
C ASP A 112 -14.24 5.44 -11.45
N ASN A 113 -14.91 6.59 -11.23
CA ASN A 113 -15.51 6.94 -9.94
C ASN A 113 -16.91 6.34 -9.78
N ASP A 114 -17.70 6.26 -10.85
CA ASP A 114 -19.04 5.69 -10.81
C ASP A 114 -18.98 4.17 -10.60
N ALA A 115 -18.01 3.51 -11.21
CA ALA A 115 -17.71 2.10 -10.96
C ALA A 115 -17.34 1.85 -9.49
N ALA A 116 -16.49 2.69 -8.90
CA ALA A 116 -16.15 2.62 -7.47
C ALA A 116 -17.37 2.78 -6.58
N ASN A 117 -18.21 3.80 -6.83
CA ASN A 117 -19.43 4.05 -6.07
C ASN A 117 -20.44 2.90 -6.23
N SER A 118 -20.53 2.30 -7.41
CA SER A 118 -21.37 1.12 -7.67
C SER A 118 -20.92 -0.08 -6.83
N LEU A 119 -19.62 -0.34 -6.73
CA LEU A 119 -19.07 -1.40 -5.89
C LEU A 119 -19.33 -1.15 -4.40
N VAL A 120 -19.17 0.09 -3.94
CA VAL A 120 -19.54 0.48 -2.56
C VAL A 120 -21.02 0.25 -2.30
N SER A 121 -21.89 0.57 -3.25
CA SER A 121 -23.33 0.27 -3.15
C SER A 121 -23.59 -1.24 -3.09
N CYS A 122 -22.91 -2.04 -3.92
CA CYS A 122 -23.03 -3.51 -3.89
C CYS A 122 -22.60 -4.06 -2.51
N LEU A 123 -21.48 -3.60 -1.95
CA LEU A 123 -21.02 -3.99 -0.60
C LEU A 123 -22.08 -3.75 0.47
N GLY A 124 -22.83 -2.66 0.36
CA GLY A 124 -23.89 -2.29 1.29
C GLY A 124 -25.28 -2.78 0.90
N SER A 125 -25.41 -3.69 -0.05
CA SER A 125 -26.72 -4.20 -0.54
C SER A 125 -27.67 -3.09 -1.01
N GLY A 126 -27.11 -2.05 -1.66
CA GLY A 126 -27.82 -0.88 -2.15
C GLY A 126 -27.69 0.37 -1.25
N ASP A 127 -27.17 0.22 -0.03
CA ASP A 127 -26.91 1.33 0.89
C ASP A 127 -25.41 1.70 0.86
N SER A 128 -25.10 2.87 0.28
CA SER A 128 -23.72 3.34 0.18
C SER A 128 -23.08 3.63 1.54
N THR A 129 -23.84 4.02 2.56
CA THR A 129 -23.31 4.22 3.91
C THR A 129 -22.86 2.90 4.53
N ALA A 130 -23.70 1.87 4.42
CA ALA A 130 -23.34 0.52 4.84
C ALA A 130 -22.15 -0.03 4.03
N GLY A 131 -22.07 0.28 2.74
CA GLY A 131 -20.95 -0.08 1.88
C GLY A 131 -19.63 0.57 2.32
N MET A 132 -19.61 1.86 2.63
CA MET A 132 -18.43 2.54 3.18
C MET A 132 -18.00 1.95 4.52
N GLN A 133 -18.96 1.56 5.39
CA GLN A 133 -18.65 0.86 6.64
C GLN A 133 -18.00 -0.51 6.39
N LYS A 134 -18.37 -1.23 5.34
CA LYS A 134 -17.73 -2.50 4.95
C LYS A 134 -16.28 -2.27 4.51
N VAL A 135 -16.01 -1.22 3.72
CA VAL A 135 -14.63 -0.85 3.36
C VAL A 135 -13.82 -0.51 4.60
N ASN A 136 -14.36 0.28 5.53
CA ASN A 136 -13.69 0.62 6.79
C ASN A 136 -13.45 -0.60 7.68
N SER A 137 -14.40 -1.54 7.73
CA SER A 137 -14.25 -2.80 8.47
C SER A 137 -13.14 -3.67 7.89
N PHE A 138 -13.05 -3.76 6.55
CA PHE A 138 -11.94 -4.40 5.86
C PHE A 138 -10.60 -3.77 6.25
N CYS A 139 -10.49 -2.45 6.18
CA CYS A 139 -9.27 -1.74 6.58
C CYS A 139 -8.86 -2.06 8.03
N GLN A 140 -9.80 -2.04 8.95
CA GLN A 140 -9.53 -2.33 10.36
C GLN A 140 -9.12 -3.78 10.59
N SER A 141 -9.81 -4.75 9.99
CA SER A 141 -9.52 -6.18 10.17
C SER A 141 -8.15 -6.59 9.61
N HIS A 142 -7.67 -5.91 8.56
CA HIS A 142 -6.35 -6.13 7.97
C HIS A 142 -5.25 -5.22 8.55
N GLY A 143 -5.60 -4.34 9.50
CA GLY A 143 -4.64 -3.47 10.18
C GLY A 143 -4.13 -2.31 9.30
N TYR A 144 -4.95 -1.83 8.36
CA TYR A 144 -4.72 -0.57 7.64
C TYR A 144 -5.31 0.58 8.46
N THR A 145 -4.63 0.94 9.53
CA THR A 145 -5.17 1.77 10.62
C THR A 145 -5.28 3.25 10.28
N ASN A 146 -4.58 3.71 9.26
CA ASN A 146 -4.61 5.08 8.77
C ASN A 146 -5.52 5.24 7.53
N THR A 147 -6.26 4.18 7.16
CA THR A 147 -7.12 4.19 5.98
C THR A 147 -8.58 4.20 6.37
N SER A 148 -9.34 5.14 5.80
CA SER A 148 -10.78 5.26 6.01
C SER A 148 -11.50 5.87 4.83
N MET A 149 -12.71 5.37 4.55
CA MET A 149 -13.61 5.93 3.56
C MET A 149 -14.70 6.74 4.26
N GLY A 150 -14.68 8.06 4.09
CA GLY A 150 -15.62 8.99 4.72
C GLY A 150 -16.66 9.57 3.74
N ARG A 151 -16.47 9.39 2.42
CA ARG A 151 -17.41 9.85 1.38
C ARG A 151 -17.34 9.01 0.12
N LEU A 152 -18.39 9.03 -0.68
CA LEU A 152 -18.34 8.52 -2.05
C LEU A 152 -17.41 9.36 -2.93
N LEU A 153 -16.90 8.77 -4.00
CA LEU A 153 -16.09 9.48 -4.99
C LEU A 153 -16.94 10.58 -5.63
N LEU A 154 -16.34 11.75 -5.85
CA LEU A 154 -16.98 12.99 -6.36
C LEU A 154 -18.03 13.64 -5.41
N ALA A 155 -18.36 13.04 -4.29
CA ALA A 155 -19.21 13.70 -3.29
C ALA A 155 -18.44 14.86 -2.61
N SER A 156 -19.19 15.82 -2.01
CA SER A 156 -18.60 16.86 -1.17
C SER A 156 -17.80 16.27 -0.01
N ASN A 157 -16.68 16.88 0.33
CA ASN A 157 -15.86 16.53 1.49
C ASN A 157 -16.23 17.33 2.76
N GLU A 158 -17.33 18.06 2.74
CA GLU A 158 -17.80 18.91 3.86
C GLU A 158 -18.02 18.12 5.16
N PHE A 159 -18.45 16.86 5.05
CA PHE A 159 -18.75 15.99 6.20
C PHE A 159 -17.76 14.83 6.39
N GLY A 160 -16.67 14.82 5.64
CA GLY A 160 -15.63 13.81 5.72
C GLY A 160 -14.90 13.64 4.40
N ASP A 161 -13.73 13.02 4.45
CA ASP A 161 -12.94 12.69 3.26
C ASP A 161 -12.41 11.26 3.34
N ASN A 162 -11.77 10.81 2.27
CA ASN A 162 -11.11 9.52 2.20
C ASN A 162 -9.63 9.72 2.53
N TYR A 163 -9.15 8.96 3.50
CA TYR A 163 -7.76 9.01 3.97
C TYR A 163 -7.07 7.67 3.79
N THR A 164 -5.75 7.72 3.65
CA THR A 164 -4.84 6.56 3.69
C THR A 164 -3.45 7.02 4.13
N SER A 165 -2.51 6.10 4.32
CA SER A 165 -1.10 6.43 4.52
C SER A 165 -0.21 5.69 3.52
N ALA A 166 1.05 6.15 3.38
CA ALA A 166 2.02 5.48 2.53
C ALA A 166 2.29 4.07 3.03
N TYR A 167 2.34 3.86 4.34
CA TYR A 167 2.50 2.55 4.95
C TYR A 167 1.33 1.61 4.64
N ASP A 168 0.08 2.05 4.81
CA ASP A 168 -1.09 1.21 4.56
C ASP A 168 -1.17 0.76 3.09
N CYS A 169 -0.96 1.69 2.14
CA CYS A 169 -0.89 1.36 0.72
C CYS A 169 0.28 0.40 0.41
N GLY A 170 1.45 0.66 0.98
CA GLY A 170 2.64 -0.16 0.81
C GLY A 170 2.45 -1.58 1.33
N LYS A 171 1.89 -1.70 2.55
CA LYS A 171 1.55 -2.99 3.17
C LYS A 171 0.57 -3.79 2.30
N PHE A 172 -0.48 -3.15 1.79
CA PHE A 172 -1.47 -3.80 0.92
C PHE A 172 -0.83 -4.34 -0.37
N LEU A 173 0.01 -3.54 -1.05
CA LEU A 173 0.68 -3.94 -2.28
C LEU A 173 1.75 -5.02 -2.04
N LYS A 174 2.53 -4.90 -0.96
CA LYS A 174 3.51 -5.90 -0.53
C LYS A 174 2.84 -7.26 -0.31
N GLU A 175 1.70 -7.28 0.37
CA GLU A 175 0.95 -8.49 0.66
C GLU A 175 0.41 -9.16 -0.61
N ILE A 176 -0.16 -8.38 -1.55
CA ILE A 176 -0.54 -8.88 -2.88
C ILE A 176 0.65 -9.55 -3.57
N TYR A 177 1.80 -8.88 -3.61
CA TYR A 177 3.00 -9.44 -4.26
C TYR A 177 3.47 -10.73 -3.57
N GLN A 178 3.51 -10.76 -2.24
CA GLN A 178 3.98 -11.91 -1.47
C GLN A 178 3.06 -13.13 -1.66
N ILE A 179 1.75 -12.94 -1.76
CA ILE A 179 0.81 -14.03 -2.06
C ILE A 179 1.06 -14.56 -3.47
N CYS A 180 1.12 -13.66 -4.46
CA CYS A 180 1.31 -14.04 -5.87
C CYS A 180 2.69 -14.68 -6.15
N SER A 181 3.72 -14.32 -5.40
CA SER A 181 5.07 -14.91 -5.50
C SER A 181 5.25 -16.17 -4.64
N GLY A 182 4.26 -16.53 -3.83
CA GLY A 182 4.32 -17.70 -2.92
C GLY A 182 5.30 -17.53 -1.75
N THR A 183 5.68 -16.29 -1.41
CA THR A 183 6.62 -16.00 -0.33
C THR A 183 5.96 -15.85 1.05
N THR A 184 4.64 -15.71 1.12
CA THR A 184 3.91 -15.69 2.39
C THR A 184 3.45 -17.09 2.81
N GLN A 185 3.54 -17.39 4.12
CA GLN A 185 3.05 -18.64 4.71
C GLN A 185 1.57 -18.58 5.12
N THR A 186 1.05 -17.39 5.34
CA THR A 186 -0.31 -17.13 5.83
C THR A 186 -0.95 -16.00 5.01
N PRO A 187 -1.48 -16.29 3.80
CA PRO A 187 -2.14 -15.28 3.01
C PRO A 187 -3.38 -14.76 3.74
N SER A 188 -3.53 -13.45 3.84
CA SER A 188 -4.67 -12.79 4.48
C SER A 188 -5.61 -12.12 3.48
N LEU A 189 -5.16 -11.86 2.25
CA LEU A 189 -5.99 -11.30 1.19
C LEU A 189 -6.52 -12.41 0.28
N LEU A 190 -7.83 -12.41 0.04
CA LEU A 190 -8.46 -13.26 -0.95
C LEU A 190 -8.33 -12.63 -2.35
N HIS A 191 -8.22 -13.45 -3.39
CA HIS A 191 -8.14 -13.00 -4.78
C HIS A 191 -6.98 -12.06 -5.10
N ALA A 192 -5.83 -12.27 -4.45
CA ALA A 192 -4.64 -11.43 -4.67
C ALA A 192 -4.14 -11.47 -6.12
N GLU A 193 -4.28 -12.61 -6.81
CA GLU A 193 -3.88 -12.75 -8.22
C GLU A 193 -4.74 -11.87 -9.14
N GLU A 194 -6.05 -11.82 -8.91
CA GLU A 194 -6.98 -10.98 -9.65
C GLU A 194 -6.71 -9.50 -9.37
N MET A 195 -6.48 -9.11 -8.12
CA MET A 195 -6.09 -7.75 -7.75
C MET A 195 -4.79 -7.34 -8.44
N TYR A 196 -3.78 -8.19 -8.41
CA TYR A 196 -2.50 -7.93 -9.07
C TYR A 196 -2.66 -7.81 -10.59
N SER A 197 -3.49 -8.67 -11.19
CA SER A 197 -3.81 -8.61 -12.62
C SER A 197 -4.47 -7.29 -13.01
N LEU A 198 -5.39 -6.76 -12.21
CA LEU A 198 -6.02 -5.46 -12.45
C LEU A 198 -5.02 -4.30 -12.33
N LEU A 199 -4.16 -4.32 -11.31
CA LEU A 199 -3.13 -3.29 -11.10
C LEU A 199 -2.13 -3.24 -12.26
N LYS A 200 -1.78 -4.38 -12.86
CA LYS A 200 -0.92 -4.48 -14.05
C LYS A 200 -1.52 -3.82 -15.30
N GLN A 201 -2.83 -3.63 -15.33
CA GLN A 201 -3.56 -3.04 -16.46
C GLN A 201 -3.79 -1.52 -16.29
N GLN A 202 -3.16 -0.88 -15.30
CA GLN A 202 -3.26 0.57 -15.08
C GLN A 202 -2.86 1.34 -16.35
N GLN A 203 -3.72 2.29 -16.77
CA GLN A 203 -3.51 3.10 -17.96
C GLN A 203 -2.92 4.49 -17.68
N ARG A 204 -2.90 4.93 -16.42
CA ARG A 204 -2.31 6.21 -16.00
C ARG A 204 -0.85 5.98 -15.63
N THR A 205 0.07 6.41 -16.52
CA THR A 205 1.50 6.11 -16.43
C THR A 205 2.38 7.33 -16.23
N ASN A 206 1.77 8.46 -15.86
CA ASN A 206 2.45 9.78 -15.80
C ASN A 206 3.20 10.04 -14.47
N LYS A 207 3.27 9.08 -13.55
CA LYS A 207 3.96 9.20 -12.25
C LYS A 207 5.02 8.10 -12.08
N ILE A 208 4.82 7.10 -11.22
CA ILE A 208 5.83 6.04 -10.97
C ILE A 208 6.40 5.47 -12.27
N PRO A 209 5.60 5.07 -13.29
CA PRO A 209 6.16 4.47 -14.50
C PRO A 209 6.94 5.45 -15.40
N ALA A 210 6.67 6.76 -15.30
CA ALA A 210 7.03 7.73 -16.33
C ALA A 210 8.55 7.89 -16.60
N ALA A 211 9.39 7.65 -15.59
CA ALA A 211 10.84 7.82 -15.72
C ALA A 211 11.65 6.53 -15.52
N LEU A 212 10.99 5.39 -15.33
CA LEU A 212 11.66 4.11 -15.13
C LEU A 212 12.40 3.66 -16.41
N PRO A 213 13.49 2.88 -16.29
CA PRO A 213 14.15 2.27 -17.43
C PRO A 213 13.22 1.38 -18.25
N GLU A 214 13.54 1.24 -19.54
CA GLU A 214 12.83 0.35 -20.44
C GLU A 214 12.88 -1.11 -19.93
N GLY A 215 11.75 -1.82 -20.02
CA GLY A 215 11.62 -3.21 -19.60
C GLY A 215 11.14 -3.39 -18.15
N VAL A 216 11.16 -2.35 -17.32
CA VAL A 216 10.57 -2.39 -15.98
C VAL A 216 9.05 -2.27 -16.09
N SER A 217 8.34 -3.17 -15.42
CA SER A 217 6.87 -3.18 -15.40
C SER A 217 6.36 -2.64 -14.06
N VAL A 218 5.19 -1.98 -14.09
CA VAL A 218 4.57 -1.43 -12.89
C VAL A 218 3.12 -1.87 -12.80
N ALA A 219 2.73 -2.37 -11.63
CA ALA A 219 1.35 -2.62 -11.26
C ALA A 219 0.97 -1.56 -10.22
N ASN A 220 0.17 -0.56 -10.61
CA ASN A 220 -0.06 0.62 -9.75
C ASN A 220 -1.50 1.11 -9.71
N LYS A 221 -1.77 1.97 -8.76
CA LYS A 221 -2.98 2.79 -8.69
C LYS A 221 -2.61 4.22 -8.39
N THR A 222 -3.14 5.15 -9.18
CA THR A 222 -2.96 6.59 -9.00
C THR A 222 -4.11 7.20 -8.19
N GLY A 223 -3.85 8.36 -7.58
CA GLY A 223 -4.86 9.20 -6.94
C GLY A 223 -4.60 10.68 -7.20
N GLU A 224 -5.63 11.44 -7.57
CA GLU A 224 -5.49 12.84 -7.97
C GLU A 224 -6.68 13.66 -7.45
N LEU A 225 -6.38 14.85 -6.90
CA LEU A 225 -7.30 15.96 -6.66
C LEU A 225 -6.62 17.24 -7.17
N SER A 226 -7.26 18.38 -6.98
CA SER A 226 -6.71 19.67 -7.46
C SER A 226 -5.34 20.02 -6.87
N ASP A 227 -5.05 19.52 -5.67
CA ASP A 227 -3.82 19.77 -4.90
C ASP A 227 -3.24 18.49 -4.27
N VAL A 228 -3.59 17.31 -4.84
CA VAL A 228 -3.14 15.99 -4.40
C VAL A 228 -2.65 15.20 -5.60
N GLU A 229 -1.45 14.64 -5.48
CA GLU A 229 -0.87 13.70 -6.43
C GLU A 229 -0.31 12.48 -5.69
N ASN A 230 -0.94 11.35 -5.90
CA ASN A 230 -0.59 10.08 -5.27
C ASN A 230 -0.32 9.01 -6.32
N ASP A 231 0.61 8.11 -6.04
CA ASP A 231 0.78 6.86 -6.78
C ASP A 231 1.32 5.77 -5.85
N ALA A 232 0.80 4.56 -5.98
CA ALA A 232 1.20 3.39 -5.21
C ALA A 232 1.39 2.22 -6.17
N GLY A 233 2.60 1.63 -6.21
CA GLY A 233 2.94 0.66 -7.24
C GLY A 233 3.91 -0.42 -6.80
N ILE A 234 3.76 -1.59 -7.43
CA ILE A 234 4.71 -2.70 -7.42
C ILE A 234 5.51 -2.61 -8.71
N LEU A 235 6.83 -2.43 -8.59
CA LEU A 235 7.76 -2.53 -9.71
C LEU A 235 8.20 -3.99 -9.80
N TYR A 236 7.98 -4.61 -10.95
CA TYR A 236 8.28 -6.02 -11.17
C TYR A 236 9.00 -6.24 -12.50
N ASN A 237 9.56 -7.42 -12.71
CA ASN A 237 10.47 -7.70 -13.82
C ASN A 237 11.70 -6.78 -13.80
N ALA A 238 12.19 -6.45 -12.61
CA ALA A 238 13.37 -5.61 -12.44
C ALA A 238 14.62 -6.30 -13.04
N GLN A 239 15.33 -5.59 -13.91
CA GLN A 239 16.49 -6.15 -14.59
C GLN A 239 17.66 -6.44 -13.65
N GLY A 240 17.78 -5.70 -12.53
CA GLY A 240 18.72 -5.93 -11.44
C GLY A 240 18.30 -7.03 -10.46
N GLY A 241 17.10 -7.58 -10.62
CA GLY A 241 16.55 -8.67 -9.81
C GLY A 241 15.85 -8.25 -8.52
N ASN A 242 15.76 -6.96 -8.21
CA ASN A 242 15.07 -6.46 -7.02
C ASN A 242 13.73 -5.82 -7.42
N ASP A 243 12.65 -6.56 -7.24
CA ASP A 243 11.30 -6.02 -7.33
C ASP A 243 11.03 -5.16 -6.09
N LEU A 244 10.27 -4.08 -6.26
CA LEU A 244 10.08 -3.05 -5.23
C LEU A 244 8.60 -2.71 -5.06
N VAL A 245 8.21 -2.28 -3.87
CA VAL A 245 6.99 -1.46 -3.67
C VAL A 245 7.42 -0.02 -3.42
N ILE A 246 6.82 0.90 -4.15
CA ILE A 246 6.98 2.34 -3.96
C ILE A 246 5.59 2.96 -3.81
N VAL A 247 5.42 3.77 -2.77
CA VAL A 247 4.23 4.61 -2.60
C VAL A 247 4.69 6.04 -2.39
N CYS A 248 4.13 6.96 -3.15
CA CYS A 248 4.30 8.40 -2.97
C CYS A 248 2.93 9.04 -2.74
N LEU A 249 2.75 9.69 -1.61
CA LEU A 249 1.59 10.52 -1.29
C LEU A 249 2.03 11.97 -1.20
N SER A 250 1.23 12.87 -1.77
CA SER A 250 1.45 14.31 -1.64
C SER A 250 0.13 15.08 -1.61
N GLN A 251 0.06 16.11 -0.78
CA GLN A 251 -1.13 16.96 -0.62
C GLN A 251 -0.76 18.41 -0.33
N ASN A 252 -1.74 19.31 -0.43
CA ASN A 252 -1.55 20.75 -0.30
C ASN A 252 -0.53 21.29 -1.31
N LEU A 253 -0.58 20.76 -2.52
CA LEU A 253 0.35 21.09 -3.59
C LEU A 253 0.04 22.44 -4.20
N SER A 254 1.05 23.30 -4.35
CA SER A 254 0.97 24.52 -5.14
C SER A 254 1.20 24.28 -6.64
N SER A 255 1.90 23.18 -6.98
CA SER A 255 2.21 22.77 -8.35
C SER A 255 2.05 21.26 -8.52
N PRO A 256 0.84 20.76 -8.85
CA PRO A 256 0.60 19.32 -9.04
C PRO A 256 1.42 18.72 -10.19
N GLY A 257 1.64 19.47 -11.29
CA GLY A 257 2.46 18.98 -12.40
C GLY A 257 3.92 18.75 -12.04
N GLU A 258 4.50 19.60 -11.17
CA GLU A 258 5.84 19.36 -10.62
C GLU A 258 5.85 18.15 -9.67
N ALA A 259 4.78 17.94 -8.92
CA ALA A 259 4.67 16.78 -8.05
C ALA A 259 4.63 15.45 -8.85
N GLN A 260 3.93 15.40 -9.98
CA GLN A 260 3.95 14.23 -10.86
C GLN A 260 5.38 13.90 -11.33
N ASN A 261 6.12 14.93 -11.77
CA ASN A 261 7.51 14.75 -12.18
C ASN A 261 8.41 14.33 -10.99
N THR A 262 8.18 14.89 -9.79
CA THR A 262 8.90 14.49 -8.59
C THR A 262 8.68 13.00 -8.29
N ILE A 263 7.43 12.50 -8.32
CA ILE A 263 7.13 11.07 -8.13
C ILE A 263 7.89 10.23 -9.16
N ALA A 264 7.89 10.62 -10.42
CA ALA A 264 8.59 9.89 -11.48
C ALA A 264 10.12 9.82 -11.23
N GLN A 265 10.74 10.94 -10.86
CA GLN A 265 12.19 10.99 -10.61
C GLN A 265 12.59 10.27 -9.33
N LEU A 266 11.80 10.37 -8.25
CA LEU A 266 12.00 9.59 -7.03
C LEU A 266 11.94 8.10 -7.30
N SER A 267 10.93 7.65 -8.05
CA SER A 267 10.75 6.23 -8.40
C SER A 267 11.94 5.71 -9.21
N ARG A 268 12.42 6.49 -10.18
CA ARG A 268 13.64 6.17 -10.91
C ARG A 268 14.87 6.07 -10.00
N SER A 269 15.05 7.05 -9.11
CA SER A 269 16.18 7.09 -8.18
C SER A 269 16.19 5.88 -7.23
N ILE A 270 15.03 5.53 -6.68
CA ILE A 270 14.85 4.36 -5.82
C ILE A 270 15.13 3.06 -6.60
N TYR A 271 14.59 2.95 -7.82
CA TYR A 271 14.80 1.78 -8.67
C TYR A 271 16.29 1.57 -8.96
N LEU A 272 17.00 2.60 -9.41
CA LEU A 272 18.42 2.52 -9.74
C LEU A 272 19.28 2.20 -8.51
N TYR A 273 18.90 2.66 -7.33
CA TYR A 273 19.61 2.36 -6.08
C TYR A 273 19.69 0.85 -5.78
N TYR A 274 18.69 0.09 -6.20
CA TYR A 274 18.63 -1.35 -5.98
C TYR A 274 19.08 -2.17 -7.18
N ASN A 275 18.98 -1.62 -8.40
CA ASN A 275 19.08 -2.38 -9.64
C ASN A 275 20.20 -1.93 -10.60
N ASP A 276 21.06 -0.98 -10.17
CA ASP A 276 22.26 -0.55 -10.92
C ASP A 276 23.53 -1.33 -10.58
#